data_f7aa530342d796778d9974b04e70c290
#
_entry.id   f7aa530342d796778d9974b04e70c290
#
_cell.length_a   1.000
_cell.length_b   1.000
_cell.length_c   1.000
_cell.angle_alpha   90.00
_cell.angle_beta   90.00
_cell.angle_gamma   90.00
#
_symmetry.space_group_name_H-M   'P 1'
#
loop_
_entity.id
_entity.type
_entity.pdbx_description
1 polymer ?
#
loop_
_entity_poly.entity_id
_entity_poly.type
_entity_poly.pdbx_seq_one_letter_code
_entity_poly.pdbx_strand_id
1 'polypeptide(L)'
;MMSDLISVIVPVYNLENYIVRTLDSILSQTYKNIEVIVVDDGSTDSSAKIIDDYADLYRDVIKILHIKNSGVSVARMKGVLAAKGDWIGFTDGDDVIEPDMYERLFDNAQKYNADISHCGYQMVFSDGRINYFHNTDKIRIQDKDTGIKDLLDGSIVAVSYTHLRA
;
A
#
# COMPACT_ATOMS: atom_id res chain seq x y z
N MET A 1 -14.22 -7.51 19.73
CA MET A 1 -14.54 -7.43 18.30
C MET A 1 -13.27 -7.86 17.56
N MET A 2 -13.37 -8.76 16.58
CA MET A 2 -12.22 -8.99 15.70
C MET A 2 -11.97 -7.70 14.96
N SER A 3 -10.72 -7.25 14.89
CA SER A 3 -10.35 -6.09 14.06
C SER A 3 -10.48 -6.52 12.58
N ASP A 4 -11.00 -5.64 11.74
CA ASP A 4 -11.13 -5.91 10.31
C ASP A 4 -9.75 -6.23 9.69
N LEU A 5 -9.69 -7.17 8.78
CA LEU A 5 -8.45 -7.54 8.10
C LEU A 5 -8.14 -6.54 6.98
N ILE A 6 -6.89 -6.06 6.95
CA ILE A 6 -6.39 -5.23 5.84
C ILE A 6 -5.49 -6.08 4.95
N SER A 7 -5.83 -6.20 3.66
CA SER A 7 -4.98 -6.82 2.65
C SER A 7 -4.11 -5.76 1.98
N VAL A 8 -2.81 -5.79 2.24
CA VAL A 8 -1.83 -4.85 1.67
C VAL A 8 -1.27 -5.43 0.37
N ILE A 9 -1.54 -4.76 -0.75
CA ILE A 9 -1.09 -5.18 -2.08
C ILE A 9 0.20 -4.46 -2.43
N VAL A 10 1.24 -5.23 -2.74
CA VAL A 10 2.58 -4.73 -3.07
C VAL A 10 2.99 -5.24 -4.45
N PRO A 11 2.84 -4.43 -5.51
CA PRO A 11 3.37 -4.80 -6.83
C PRO A 11 4.89 -4.68 -6.84
N VAL A 12 5.57 -5.65 -7.45
CA VAL A 12 7.04 -5.72 -7.55
C VAL A 12 7.46 -6.01 -8.98
N TYR A 13 8.39 -5.22 -9.51
CA TYR A 13 9.09 -5.51 -10.76
C TYR A 13 10.48 -4.89 -10.74
N ASN A 14 11.53 -5.72 -10.65
CA ASN A 14 12.94 -5.32 -10.60
C ASN A 14 13.23 -4.29 -9.48
N LEU A 15 12.91 -4.63 -8.24
CA LEU A 15 13.05 -3.78 -7.05
C LEU A 15 14.02 -4.37 -6.01
N GLU A 16 15.03 -5.15 -6.42
CA GLU A 16 15.97 -5.83 -5.51
C GLU A 16 16.64 -4.89 -4.48
N ASN A 17 16.84 -3.61 -4.85
CA ASN A 17 17.47 -2.61 -3.98
C ASN A 17 16.50 -1.93 -3.00
N TYR A 18 15.18 -2.17 -3.13
CA TYR A 18 14.16 -1.41 -2.40
C TYR A 18 13.22 -2.30 -1.59
N ILE A 19 12.85 -3.45 -2.11
CA ILE A 19 11.74 -4.28 -1.60
C ILE A 19 11.91 -4.69 -0.13
N VAL A 20 13.14 -4.93 0.33
CA VAL A 20 13.43 -5.28 1.73
C VAL A 20 12.92 -4.20 2.68
N ARG A 21 13.30 -2.95 2.47
CA ARG A 21 12.89 -1.83 3.33
C ARG A 21 11.38 -1.59 3.28
N THR A 22 10.75 -1.84 2.12
CA THR A 22 9.30 -1.73 1.96
C THR A 22 8.60 -2.78 2.82
N LEU A 23 8.98 -4.06 2.69
CA LEU A 23 8.39 -5.14 3.47
C LEU A 23 8.61 -4.95 4.98
N ASP A 24 9.80 -4.53 5.40
CA ASP A 24 10.10 -4.23 6.80
C ASP A 24 9.19 -3.12 7.35
N SER A 25 8.93 -2.06 6.56
CA SER A 25 8.04 -0.98 6.96
C SER A 25 6.58 -1.42 7.11
N ILE A 26 6.12 -2.34 6.27
CA ILE A 26 4.78 -2.94 6.36
C ILE A 26 4.67 -3.87 7.57
N LEU A 27 5.66 -4.73 7.79
CA LEU A 27 5.67 -5.68 8.91
C LEU A 27 5.80 -4.98 10.27
N SER A 28 6.39 -3.78 10.30
CA SER A 28 6.53 -2.97 11.52
C SER A 28 5.29 -2.15 11.88
N GLN A 29 4.21 -2.18 11.09
CA GLN A 29 3.01 -1.41 11.34
C GLN A 29 2.42 -1.67 12.72
N THR A 30 1.85 -0.62 13.35
CA THR A 30 1.16 -0.74 14.65
C THR A 30 -0.14 -1.53 14.53
N TYR A 31 -0.87 -1.39 13.43
CA TYR A 31 -2.02 -2.21 13.12
C TYR A 31 -1.58 -3.63 12.75
N LYS A 32 -2.01 -4.64 13.53
CA LYS A 32 -1.47 -6.01 13.43
C LYS A 32 -2.31 -6.97 12.59
N ASN A 33 -3.59 -6.69 12.36
CA ASN A 33 -4.44 -7.59 11.57
C ASN A 33 -4.31 -7.28 10.08
N ILE A 34 -3.13 -7.59 9.52
CA ILE A 34 -2.80 -7.38 8.10
C ILE A 34 -2.39 -8.70 7.46
N GLU A 35 -2.72 -8.88 6.18
CA GLU A 35 -2.04 -9.79 5.26
C GLU A 35 -1.34 -8.97 4.18
N VAL A 36 -0.21 -9.45 3.69
CA VAL A 36 0.57 -8.80 2.64
C VAL A 36 0.56 -9.67 1.40
N ILE A 37 0.08 -9.14 0.28
CA ILE A 37 0.05 -9.84 -0.99
C ILE A 37 1.04 -9.18 -1.93
N VAL A 38 2.21 -9.79 -2.05
CA VAL A 38 3.27 -9.33 -2.95
C VAL A 38 3.05 -9.96 -4.32
N VAL A 39 2.96 -9.12 -5.34
CA VAL A 39 2.76 -9.58 -6.72
C VAL A 39 4.00 -9.27 -7.53
N ASP A 40 4.82 -10.27 -7.78
CA ASP A 40 5.98 -10.17 -8.67
C ASP A 40 5.51 -10.21 -10.12
N ASP A 41 5.66 -9.10 -10.81
CA ASP A 41 5.28 -8.93 -12.21
C ASP A 41 6.40 -9.39 -13.17
N GLY A 42 6.95 -10.56 -12.90
CA GLY A 42 7.98 -11.20 -13.74
C GLY A 42 9.34 -10.53 -13.64
N SER A 43 9.80 -10.25 -12.43
CA SER A 43 11.14 -9.68 -12.20
C SER A 43 12.25 -10.54 -12.79
N THR A 44 13.30 -9.88 -13.28
CA THR A 44 14.49 -10.50 -13.88
C THR A 44 15.77 -10.29 -13.06
N ASP A 45 15.66 -9.54 -11.96
CA ASP A 45 16.70 -9.33 -10.97
C ASP A 45 16.49 -10.27 -9.75
N SER A 46 17.12 -9.98 -8.61
CA SER A 46 16.99 -10.77 -7.39
C SER A 46 15.67 -10.56 -6.63
N SER A 47 14.76 -9.70 -7.10
CA SER A 47 13.51 -9.39 -6.40
C SER A 47 12.69 -10.63 -6.07
N ALA A 48 12.47 -11.53 -7.06
CA ALA A 48 11.70 -12.75 -6.87
C ALA A 48 12.26 -13.61 -5.72
N LYS A 49 13.59 -13.81 -5.69
CA LYS A 49 14.23 -14.56 -4.62
C LYS A 49 14.06 -13.88 -3.25
N ILE A 50 14.23 -12.56 -3.18
CA ILE A 50 14.12 -11.81 -1.93
C ILE A 50 12.73 -11.94 -1.34
N ILE A 51 11.68 -11.77 -2.15
CA ILE A 51 10.30 -11.88 -1.67
C ILE A 51 9.95 -13.31 -1.24
N ASP A 52 10.47 -14.33 -1.92
CA ASP A 52 10.28 -15.74 -1.52
C ASP A 52 10.93 -16.00 -0.16
N ASP A 53 12.15 -15.53 0.06
CA ASP A 53 12.85 -15.65 1.35
C ASP A 53 12.02 -14.96 2.47
N TYR A 54 11.37 -13.80 2.19
CA TYR A 54 10.47 -13.14 3.14
C TYR A 54 9.18 -13.93 3.40
N ALA A 55 8.58 -14.49 2.37
CA ALA A 55 7.38 -15.31 2.54
C ALA A 55 7.67 -16.57 3.36
N ASP A 56 8.85 -17.15 3.22
CA ASP A 56 9.28 -18.28 4.05
C ASP A 56 9.44 -17.92 5.53
N LEU A 57 9.88 -16.70 5.85
CA LEU A 57 10.02 -16.20 7.22
C LEU A 57 8.66 -15.77 7.83
N TYR A 58 7.75 -15.23 7.03
CA TYR A 58 6.49 -14.63 7.46
C TYR A 58 5.27 -15.30 6.83
N ARG A 59 5.23 -16.65 6.82
CA ARG A 59 4.24 -17.50 6.12
C ARG A 59 2.78 -17.20 6.45
N ASP A 60 2.52 -16.75 7.68
CA ASP A 60 1.16 -16.44 8.15
C ASP A 60 0.69 -15.05 7.71
N VAL A 61 1.62 -14.18 7.26
CA VAL A 61 1.35 -12.78 6.92
C VAL A 61 1.56 -12.50 5.44
N ILE A 62 2.63 -13.05 4.83
CA ILE A 62 3.00 -12.75 3.44
C ILE A 62 2.57 -13.87 2.50
N LYS A 63 1.92 -13.49 1.41
CA LYS A 63 1.57 -14.35 0.28
C LYS A 63 2.19 -13.79 -1.00
N ILE A 64 2.83 -14.65 -1.79
CA ILE A 64 3.44 -14.27 -3.07
C ILE A 64 2.60 -14.76 -4.25
N LEU A 65 2.52 -13.92 -5.28
CA LEU A 65 2.00 -14.26 -6.58
C LEU A 65 3.06 -13.90 -7.64
N HIS A 66 3.63 -14.90 -8.30
CA HIS A 66 4.48 -14.67 -9.48
C HIS A 66 3.61 -14.68 -10.73
N ILE A 67 3.69 -13.63 -11.52
CA ILE A 67 2.97 -13.52 -12.78
C ILE A 67 3.94 -13.20 -13.93
N LYS A 68 3.51 -13.43 -15.17
CA LYS A 68 4.25 -12.93 -16.33
C LYS A 68 4.10 -11.42 -16.39
N ASN A 69 5.20 -10.70 -16.68
CA ASN A 69 5.18 -9.23 -16.79
C ASN A 69 3.98 -8.74 -17.62
N SER A 70 3.12 -7.98 -16.98
CA SER A 70 1.83 -7.52 -17.52
C SER A 70 1.50 -6.08 -17.11
N GLY A 71 2.40 -5.44 -16.37
CA GLY A 71 2.29 -4.06 -15.89
C GLY A 71 1.63 -3.93 -14.52
N VAL A 72 1.98 -2.85 -13.83
CA VAL A 72 1.60 -2.57 -12.43
C VAL A 72 0.08 -2.65 -12.17
N SER A 73 -0.75 -2.21 -13.12
CA SER A 73 -2.21 -2.26 -12.99
C SER A 73 -2.73 -3.69 -12.94
N VAL A 74 -2.15 -4.59 -13.75
CA VAL A 74 -2.50 -6.02 -13.73
C VAL A 74 -2.00 -6.67 -12.44
N ALA A 75 -0.79 -6.34 -12.00
CA ALA A 75 -0.24 -6.83 -10.73
C ALA A 75 -1.14 -6.42 -9.56
N ARG A 76 -1.53 -5.14 -9.46
CA ARG A 76 -2.47 -4.67 -8.42
C ARG A 76 -3.82 -5.41 -8.48
N MET A 77 -4.41 -5.58 -9.68
CA MET A 77 -5.66 -6.32 -9.84
C MET A 77 -5.53 -7.79 -9.38
N LYS A 78 -4.42 -8.45 -9.70
CA LYS A 78 -4.16 -9.82 -9.23
C LYS A 78 -4.05 -9.90 -7.71
N GLY A 79 -3.41 -8.90 -7.09
CA GLY A 79 -3.35 -8.78 -5.64
C GLY A 79 -4.75 -8.62 -5.02
N VAL A 80 -5.57 -7.71 -5.55
CA VAL A 80 -6.94 -7.49 -5.08
C VAL A 80 -7.78 -8.76 -5.19
N LEU A 81 -7.68 -9.51 -6.29
CA LEU A 81 -8.42 -10.78 -6.47
C LEU A 81 -7.97 -11.89 -5.50
N ALA A 82 -6.79 -11.79 -4.93
CA ALA A 82 -6.24 -12.75 -3.96
C ALA A 82 -6.47 -12.33 -2.50
N ALA A 83 -6.91 -11.09 -2.29
CA ALA A 83 -7.17 -10.49 -0.98
C ALA A 83 -8.33 -11.18 -0.26
N LYS A 84 -8.24 -11.24 1.07
CA LYS A 84 -9.26 -11.80 1.96
C LYS A 84 -9.76 -10.75 2.96
N GLY A 85 -9.11 -9.59 3.01
CA GLY A 85 -9.40 -8.53 3.96
C GLY A 85 -10.67 -7.78 3.62
N ASP A 86 -11.26 -7.20 4.65
CA ASP A 86 -12.41 -6.28 4.54
C ASP A 86 -11.98 -4.93 3.95
N TRP A 87 -10.67 -4.67 3.97
CA TRP A 87 -10.04 -3.46 3.47
C TRP A 87 -8.84 -3.78 2.59
N ILE A 88 -8.68 -3.00 1.52
CA ILE A 88 -7.54 -3.11 0.61
C ILE A 88 -6.64 -1.90 0.82
N GLY A 89 -5.37 -2.15 1.13
CA GLY A 89 -4.30 -1.16 1.14
C GLY A 89 -3.36 -1.35 -0.05
N PHE A 90 -2.81 -0.27 -0.57
CA PHE A 90 -1.78 -0.32 -1.61
C PHE A 90 -0.50 0.31 -1.07
N THR A 91 0.64 -0.32 -1.36
CA THR A 91 1.98 0.22 -1.10
C THR A 91 2.87 -0.18 -2.27
N ASP A 92 3.51 0.79 -2.91
CA ASP A 92 4.46 0.48 -3.99
C ASP A 92 5.74 -0.16 -3.43
N GLY A 93 6.30 -1.10 -4.18
CA GLY A 93 7.40 -1.95 -3.70
C GLY A 93 8.75 -1.23 -3.52
N ASP A 94 8.83 0.07 -3.81
CA ASP A 94 9.98 0.94 -3.60
C ASP A 94 9.76 2.02 -2.53
N ASP A 95 8.56 2.05 -1.92
CA ASP A 95 8.19 3.03 -0.90
C ASP A 95 8.37 2.50 0.53
N VAL A 96 8.49 3.43 1.47
CA VAL A 96 8.54 3.17 2.91
C VAL A 96 7.38 3.90 3.58
N ILE A 97 6.64 3.21 4.44
CA ILE A 97 5.47 3.75 5.11
C ILE A 97 5.75 4.01 6.60
N GLU A 98 5.14 5.06 7.14
CA GLU A 98 5.24 5.38 8.56
C GLU A 98 4.61 4.26 9.43
N PRO A 99 5.17 3.99 10.61
CA PRO A 99 4.75 2.83 11.43
C PRO A 99 3.27 2.81 11.82
N ASP A 100 2.61 3.95 11.90
CA ASP A 100 1.20 4.10 12.30
C ASP A 100 0.25 4.40 11.13
N MET A 101 0.74 4.30 9.88
CA MET A 101 -0.01 4.73 8.70
C MET A 101 -1.32 3.94 8.56
N TYR A 102 -1.28 2.61 8.58
CA TYR A 102 -2.48 1.78 8.40
C TYR A 102 -3.46 1.94 9.56
N GLU A 103 -2.96 2.05 10.80
CA GLU A 103 -3.82 2.29 11.97
C GLU A 103 -4.57 3.61 11.82
N ARG A 104 -3.89 4.70 11.49
CA ARG A 104 -4.50 6.03 11.33
C ARG A 104 -5.48 6.08 10.18
N LEU A 105 -5.16 5.47 9.03
CA LEU A 105 -6.06 5.43 7.88
C LEU A 105 -7.32 4.63 8.20
N PHE A 106 -7.18 3.48 8.86
CA PHE A 106 -8.31 2.66 9.29
C PHE A 106 -9.18 3.36 10.32
N ASP A 107 -8.59 3.95 11.36
CA ASP A 107 -9.31 4.70 12.39
C ASP A 107 -10.11 5.86 11.80
N ASN A 108 -9.52 6.60 10.85
CA ASN A 108 -10.21 7.67 10.14
C ASN A 108 -11.38 7.13 9.30
N ALA A 109 -11.18 6.04 8.56
CA ALA A 109 -12.23 5.41 7.78
C ALA A 109 -13.41 4.98 8.67
N GLN A 110 -13.14 4.33 9.79
CA GLN A 110 -14.15 3.92 10.76
C GLN A 110 -14.85 5.11 11.40
N LYS A 111 -14.09 6.09 11.88
CA LYS A 111 -14.62 7.28 12.57
C LYS A 111 -15.58 8.08 11.71
N TYR A 112 -15.27 8.21 10.43
CA TYR A 112 -16.04 9.03 9.50
C TYR A 112 -16.93 8.20 8.56
N ASN A 113 -17.01 6.89 8.77
CA ASN A 113 -17.73 5.93 7.91
C ASN A 113 -17.39 6.14 6.43
N ALA A 114 -16.09 6.26 6.14
CA ALA A 114 -15.60 6.51 4.80
C ALA A 114 -15.24 5.18 4.12
N ASP A 115 -15.52 5.09 2.83
CA ASP A 115 -15.14 3.93 2.01
C ASP A 115 -13.70 4.03 1.50
N ILE A 116 -13.12 5.23 1.50
CA ILE A 116 -11.75 5.52 1.08
C ILE A 116 -11.09 6.42 2.14
N SER A 117 -9.88 6.03 2.55
CA SER A 117 -9.01 6.86 3.39
C SER A 117 -7.62 6.93 2.76
N HIS A 118 -7.05 8.12 2.67
CA HIS A 118 -5.71 8.32 2.12
C HIS A 118 -4.93 9.35 2.92
N CYS A 119 -3.61 9.32 2.82
CA CYS A 119 -2.71 10.28 3.46
C CYS A 119 -1.84 11.01 2.44
N GLY A 120 -1.10 12.01 2.92
CA GLY A 120 -0.03 12.65 2.16
C GLY A 120 1.20 11.75 2.05
N TYR A 121 2.16 12.20 1.26
CA TYR A 121 3.44 11.53 1.09
C TYR A 121 4.59 12.54 0.98
N GLN A 122 5.80 12.05 1.11
CA GLN A 122 7.02 12.81 0.88
C GLN A 122 7.88 12.13 -0.19
N MET A 123 8.50 12.92 -1.04
CA MET A 123 9.53 12.45 -1.97
C MET A 123 10.90 12.80 -1.41
N VAL A 124 11.72 11.77 -1.20
CA VAL A 124 13.11 11.92 -0.75
C VAL A 124 14.02 11.73 -1.96
N PHE A 125 14.79 12.75 -2.30
CA PHE A 125 15.72 12.74 -3.42
C PHE A 125 17.10 12.24 -2.99
N SER A 126 17.89 11.73 -3.93
CA SER A 126 19.26 11.24 -3.68
C SER A 126 20.22 12.32 -3.17
N ASP A 127 19.93 13.59 -3.41
CA ASP A 127 20.68 14.75 -2.91
C ASP A 127 20.24 15.21 -1.50
N GLY A 128 19.30 14.49 -0.87
CA GLY A 128 18.79 14.76 0.47
C GLY A 128 17.66 15.79 0.52
N ARG A 129 17.20 16.34 -0.61
CA ARG A 129 16.00 17.19 -0.64
C ARG A 129 14.76 16.37 -0.31
N ILE A 130 13.80 16.99 0.36
CA ILE A 130 12.51 16.40 0.68
C ILE A 130 11.40 17.34 0.20
N ASN A 131 10.51 16.82 -0.61
CA ASN A 131 9.28 17.51 -0.98
C ASN A 131 8.09 16.83 -0.30
N TYR A 132 7.23 17.63 0.34
CA TYR A 132 6.02 17.15 1.01
C TYR A 132 4.81 17.42 0.12
N PHE A 133 3.94 16.41 0.00
CA PHE A 133 2.70 16.48 -0.77
C PHE A 133 1.52 16.15 0.13
N HIS A 134 0.52 17.05 0.15
CA HIS A 134 -0.68 16.94 1.00
C HIS A 134 -0.39 16.72 2.50
N ASN A 135 0.79 17.16 2.95
CA ASN A 135 1.17 17.11 4.35
C ASN A 135 0.49 18.25 5.12
N THR A 136 -0.72 17.99 5.61
CA THR A 136 -1.48 18.93 6.42
C THR A 136 -1.98 18.21 7.68
N ASP A 137 -2.05 18.94 8.81
CA ASP A 137 -2.67 18.44 10.04
C ASP A 137 -4.20 18.39 9.96
N LYS A 138 -4.78 18.68 8.78
CA LYS A 138 -6.23 18.77 8.60
C LYS A 138 -6.76 17.50 7.96
N ILE A 139 -7.76 16.90 8.60
CA ILE A 139 -8.57 15.86 8.00
C ILE A 139 -9.62 16.52 7.10
N ARG A 140 -9.65 16.10 5.83
CA ARG A 140 -10.64 16.55 4.85
C ARG A 140 -11.61 15.39 4.60
N ILE A 141 -12.89 15.67 4.82
CA ILE A 141 -13.96 14.70 4.54
C ILE A 141 -14.70 15.19 3.31
N GLN A 142 -14.91 14.30 2.36
CA GLN A 142 -15.55 14.61 1.08
C GLN A 142 -16.61 13.57 0.75
N ASP A 143 -17.68 14.01 0.10
CA ASP A 143 -18.61 13.09 -0.56
C ASP A 143 -18.00 12.58 -1.89
N LYS A 144 -18.66 11.58 -2.47
CA LYS A 144 -18.21 10.93 -3.71
C LYS A 144 -18.00 11.92 -4.86
N ASP A 145 -18.92 12.86 -5.07
CA ASP A 145 -18.88 13.75 -6.23
C ASP A 145 -17.75 14.77 -6.10
N THR A 146 -17.56 15.32 -4.90
CA THR A 146 -16.43 16.20 -4.58
C THR A 146 -15.09 15.45 -4.69
N GLY A 147 -15.00 14.22 -4.16
CA GLY A 147 -13.78 13.42 -4.23
C GLY A 147 -13.39 13.09 -5.68
N ILE A 148 -14.36 12.70 -6.52
CA ILE A 148 -14.10 12.45 -7.95
C ILE A 148 -13.65 13.72 -8.66
N LYS A 149 -14.30 14.87 -8.40
CA LYS A 149 -13.91 16.14 -9.00
C LYS A 149 -12.47 16.52 -8.63
N ASP A 150 -12.13 16.44 -7.35
CA ASP A 150 -10.79 16.77 -6.87
C ASP A 150 -9.71 15.83 -7.42
N LEU A 151 -10.05 14.58 -7.68
CA LEU A 151 -9.18 13.63 -8.35
C LEU A 151 -8.96 14.00 -9.83
N LEU A 152 -10.02 14.41 -10.53
CA LEU A 152 -9.95 14.77 -11.96
C LEU A 152 -9.24 16.09 -12.20
N ASP A 153 -9.37 17.08 -11.30
CA ASP A 153 -8.70 18.37 -11.41
C ASP A 153 -7.29 18.40 -10.79
N GLY A 154 -6.83 17.29 -10.22
CA GLY A 154 -5.51 17.14 -9.63
C GLY A 154 -5.36 17.76 -8.24
N SER A 155 -6.45 18.20 -7.60
CA SER A 155 -6.44 18.68 -6.21
C SER A 155 -6.16 17.57 -5.21
N ILE A 156 -6.41 16.30 -5.60
CA ILE A 156 -5.99 15.08 -4.92
C ILE A 156 -5.22 14.25 -5.92
N VAL A 157 -4.10 13.70 -5.51
CA VAL A 157 -3.35 12.70 -6.29
C VAL A 157 -3.69 11.33 -5.70
N ALA A 158 -4.21 10.44 -6.54
CA ALA A 158 -4.36 9.03 -6.16
C ALA A 158 -2.97 8.40 -6.12
N VAL A 159 -2.43 8.29 -4.93
CA VAL A 159 -1.16 7.61 -4.65
C VAL A 159 -1.43 6.25 -4.04
N SER A 160 -0.41 5.41 -4.02
CA SER A 160 -0.44 4.03 -3.53
C SER A 160 -0.84 3.88 -2.04
N TYR A 161 -1.04 4.97 -1.31
CA TYR A 161 -1.38 4.98 0.11
C TYR A 161 -2.87 5.20 0.35
N THR A 162 -3.69 4.38 -0.31
CA THR A 162 -5.14 4.49 -0.24
C THR A 162 -5.73 3.20 0.30
N HIS A 163 -6.60 3.31 1.29
CA HIS A 163 -7.44 2.22 1.78
C HIS A 163 -8.80 2.28 1.12
N LEU A 164 -9.20 1.17 0.53
CA LEU A 164 -10.53 0.99 -0.05
C LEU A 164 -11.26 -0.07 0.76
N ARG A 165 -12.50 0.20 1.14
CA ARG A 165 -13.38 -0.82 1.69
C ARG A 165 -13.68 -1.86 0.60
N ALA A 166 -13.42 -3.13 0.91
CA ALA A 166 -13.57 -4.26 -0.02
C ALA A 166 -15.05 -4.59 -0.28
#